data_837945258ad200335baf226c6722af2b
#
_entry.id   837945258ad200335baf226c6722af2b
#
_cell.length_a   1.000
_cell.length_b   1.000
_cell.length_c   1.000
_cell.angle_alpha   90.00
_cell.angle_beta   90.00
_cell.angle_gamma   90.00
#
_symmetry.space_group_name_H-M   'P 1'
#
loop_
_entity.id
_entity.type
_entity.pdbx_description
1 polymer ?
#
loop_
_entity_poly.entity_id
_entity_poly.type
_entity_poly.pdbx_seq_one_letter_code
_entity_poly.pdbx_strand_id
1 'polypeptide(L)'
;MRVLTSSGDKAFSVGADIKDPPTDPDLWECMPGVGVIIDKPVIAAVAGYCVGGAYCLVQFCDLAIAAENADFFYPEAQMGFCGGLIASTAARLPHKIAMEFMLTGRHFDARRAYEVGMVNEVVPEGQQVEAAMKYARILTNSAPLVVGMIKRFVRDSVTPKGPSELHALARRELLAIRSSDDQKEGGVAFREKRKPNFTGN
;
A
#
# COMPACT_ATOMS: atom_id res chain seq x y z
N MET A 1 6.55 12.64 -6.58
CA MET A 1 6.33 11.34 -7.22
C MET A 1 7.37 10.35 -6.74
N ARG A 2 7.01 9.07 -6.63
CA ARG A 2 7.92 8.00 -6.21
C ARG A 2 7.72 6.78 -7.10
N VAL A 3 8.82 6.12 -7.49
CA VAL A 3 8.80 4.79 -8.10
C VAL A 3 9.29 3.80 -7.06
N LEU A 4 8.53 2.75 -6.84
CA LEU A 4 8.82 1.68 -5.90
C LEU A 4 9.20 0.42 -6.70
N THR A 5 10.37 -0.13 -6.44
CA THR A 5 10.87 -1.33 -7.11
C THR A 5 11.77 -2.14 -6.19
N SER A 6 12.12 -3.35 -6.58
CA SER A 6 13.11 -4.21 -5.91
C SER A 6 14.53 -3.96 -6.42
N SER A 7 15.51 -4.47 -5.69
CA SER A 7 16.93 -4.41 -6.09
C SER A 7 17.35 -5.47 -7.12
N GLY A 8 16.43 -6.38 -7.51
CA GLY A 8 16.68 -7.45 -8.47
C GLY A 8 15.41 -7.90 -9.16
N ASP A 9 15.52 -8.84 -10.10
CA ASP A 9 14.43 -9.26 -11.01
C ASP A 9 13.77 -10.58 -10.58
N LYS A 10 14.30 -11.29 -9.58
CA LYS A 10 13.73 -12.56 -9.11
C LYS A 10 12.47 -12.38 -8.27
N ALA A 11 12.41 -11.33 -7.47
CA ALA A 11 11.25 -11.00 -6.67
C ALA A 11 11.17 -9.49 -6.44
N PHE A 12 9.96 -8.96 -6.58
CA PHE A 12 9.64 -7.63 -6.07
C PHE A 12 9.68 -7.65 -4.54
N SER A 13 8.93 -8.56 -3.94
CA SER A 13 9.02 -8.94 -2.53
C SER A 13 8.18 -10.19 -2.29
N VAL A 14 8.61 -11.02 -1.35
CA VAL A 14 7.89 -12.23 -0.94
C VAL A 14 7.06 -12.05 0.34
N GLY A 15 6.84 -10.81 0.75
CA GLY A 15 6.02 -10.48 1.90
C GLY A 15 6.79 -10.44 3.21
N ALA A 16 6.10 -10.73 4.31
CA ALA A 16 6.67 -10.74 5.65
C ALA A 16 7.66 -11.90 5.86
N ASP A 17 8.67 -11.70 6.72
CA ASP A 17 9.54 -12.78 7.15
C ASP A 17 8.76 -13.72 8.09
N ILE A 18 8.51 -14.94 7.64
CA ILE A 18 7.78 -15.94 8.43
C ILE A 18 8.59 -16.50 9.60
N LYS A 19 9.92 -16.30 9.62
CA LYS A 19 10.78 -16.71 10.74
C LYS A 19 10.83 -15.66 11.85
N ASP A 20 10.62 -14.39 11.47
CA ASP A 20 10.53 -13.25 12.39
C ASP A 20 9.29 -12.42 11.99
N PRO A 21 8.09 -12.94 12.28
CA PRO A 21 6.86 -12.29 11.85
C PRO A 21 6.71 -10.93 12.52
N PRO A 22 6.23 -9.91 11.77
CA PRO A 22 5.99 -8.60 12.35
C PRO A 22 4.93 -8.69 13.45
N THR A 23 5.08 -7.85 14.47
CA THR A 23 4.10 -7.74 15.57
C THR A 23 2.73 -7.24 15.08
N ASP A 24 2.71 -6.50 13.99
CA ASP A 24 1.49 -6.08 13.29
C ASP A 24 1.44 -6.77 11.93
N PRO A 25 0.57 -7.77 11.75
CA PRO A 25 0.50 -8.57 10.53
C PRO A 25 0.00 -7.78 9.32
N ASP A 26 -0.66 -6.66 9.53
CA ASP A 26 -1.22 -5.88 8.41
C ASP A 26 -0.18 -5.00 7.70
N LEU A 27 1.00 -4.78 8.29
CA LEU A 27 2.07 -3.94 7.72
C LEU A 27 1.55 -2.55 7.26
N TRP A 28 0.47 -2.09 7.89
CA TRP A 28 -0.27 -0.89 7.46
C TRP A 28 0.60 0.37 7.44
N GLU A 29 1.63 0.43 8.27
CA GLU A 29 2.51 1.59 8.42
C GLU A 29 3.25 1.95 7.13
N CYS A 30 3.55 0.96 6.28
CA CYS A 30 4.23 1.19 5.01
C CYS A 30 3.28 1.44 3.83
N MET A 31 1.95 1.30 4.01
CA MET A 31 0.98 1.39 2.92
C MET A 31 0.71 2.84 2.51
N PRO A 32 0.89 3.20 1.22
CA PRO A 32 0.60 4.53 0.71
C PRO A 32 -0.86 4.93 0.93
N GLY A 33 -1.07 6.08 1.54
CA GLY A 33 -2.41 6.60 1.83
C GLY A 33 -3.09 6.02 3.07
N VAL A 34 -2.50 5.00 3.69
CA VAL A 34 -2.97 4.39 4.94
C VAL A 34 -2.02 4.78 6.08
N GLY A 35 -0.86 4.16 6.18
CA GLY A 35 0.16 4.50 7.18
C GLY A 35 1.00 5.71 6.76
N VAL A 36 1.36 5.78 5.49
CA VAL A 36 2.12 6.92 4.94
C VAL A 36 1.18 7.88 4.22
N ILE A 37 1.00 9.08 4.77
CA ILE A 37 0.27 10.15 4.06
C ILE A 37 1.16 10.65 2.92
N ILE A 38 0.71 10.40 1.71
CA ILE A 38 1.42 10.82 0.51
C ILE A 38 0.42 11.28 -0.58
N ASP A 39 0.48 12.56 -0.91
CA ASP A 39 -0.33 13.16 -1.97
C ASP A 39 0.32 13.05 -3.37
N LYS A 40 1.62 12.78 -3.38
CA LYS A 40 2.33 12.53 -4.64
C LYS A 40 2.04 11.11 -5.15
N PRO A 41 1.83 10.91 -6.45
CA PRO A 41 1.66 9.57 -7.01
C PRO A 41 2.81 8.63 -6.69
N VAL A 42 2.46 7.36 -6.43
CA VAL A 42 3.38 6.24 -6.22
C VAL A 42 3.15 5.24 -7.35
N ILE A 43 4.20 4.84 -8.03
CA ILE A 43 4.17 3.88 -9.14
C ILE A 43 4.96 2.65 -8.72
N ALA A 44 4.33 1.48 -8.73
CA ALA A 44 5.04 0.22 -8.53
C ALA A 44 5.65 -0.26 -9.87
N ALA A 45 6.92 -0.66 -9.84
CA ALA A 45 7.61 -1.30 -10.96
C ALA A 45 8.00 -2.71 -10.52
N VAL A 46 7.21 -3.70 -10.92
CA VAL A 46 7.21 -5.06 -10.39
C VAL A 46 7.93 -6.00 -11.34
N ALA A 47 8.91 -6.77 -10.84
CA ALA A 47 9.52 -7.89 -11.55
C ALA A 47 9.61 -9.10 -10.62
N GLY A 48 9.44 -10.30 -11.18
CA GLY A 48 9.46 -11.55 -10.41
C GLY A 48 8.32 -11.64 -9.40
N TYR A 49 8.54 -12.38 -8.32
CA TYR A 49 7.49 -12.68 -7.34
C TYR A 49 7.02 -11.46 -6.55
N CYS A 50 5.70 -11.27 -6.49
CA CYS A 50 5.03 -10.27 -5.66
C CYS A 50 3.98 -10.98 -4.80
N VAL A 51 4.34 -11.31 -3.55
CA VAL A 51 3.62 -12.29 -2.74
C VAL A 51 3.04 -11.67 -1.47
N GLY A 52 1.81 -12.00 -1.14
CA GLY A 52 1.23 -11.70 0.17
C GLY A 52 1.19 -10.21 0.48
N GLY A 53 1.83 -9.81 1.58
CA GLY A 53 1.93 -8.41 1.98
C GLY A 53 2.58 -7.49 0.94
N ALA A 54 3.42 -8.02 0.04
CA ALA A 54 3.99 -7.25 -1.06
C ALA A 54 2.93 -6.86 -2.09
N TYR A 55 2.00 -7.76 -2.41
CA TYR A 55 0.84 -7.40 -3.24
C TYR A 55 -0.04 -6.35 -2.53
N CYS A 56 -0.23 -6.48 -1.22
CA CYS A 56 -0.95 -5.45 -0.47
C CYS A 56 -0.31 -4.06 -0.66
N LEU A 57 1.02 -3.97 -0.70
CA LEU A 57 1.71 -2.72 -0.97
C LEU A 57 1.45 -2.21 -2.39
N VAL A 58 1.53 -3.09 -3.40
CA VAL A 58 1.29 -2.73 -4.81
C VAL A 58 -0.13 -2.24 -5.03
N GLN A 59 -1.15 -2.86 -4.44
CA GLN A 59 -2.55 -2.43 -4.60
C GLN A 59 -2.84 -1.03 -4.04
N PHE A 60 -2.01 -0.50 -3.14
CA PHE A 60 -2.11 0.87 -2.61
C PHE A 60 -1.25 1.87 -3.38
N CYS A 61 -0.47 1.42 -4.36
CA CYS A 61 0.16 2.33 -5.33
C CYS A 61 -0.90 2.87 -6.30
N ASP A 62 -0.65 4.04 -6.85
CA ASP A 62 -1.58 4.69 -7.81
C ASP A 62 -1.51 4.06 -9.19
N LEU A 63 -0.34 3.59 -9.59
CA LEU A 63 -0.06 2.91 -10.85
C LEU A 63 0.86 1.72 -10.60
N ALA A 64 0.79 0.70 -11.46
CA ALA A 64 1.67 -0.45 -11.42
C ALA A 64 2.09 -0.87 -12.82
N ILE A 65 3.38 -1.11 -13.01
CA ILE A 65 3.98 -1.65 -14.24
C ILE A 65 4.58 -3.00 -13.89
N ALA A 66 4.30 -4.01 -14.67
CA ALA A 66 4.83 -5.36 -14.48
C ALA A 66 5.85 -5.70 -15.59
N ALA A 67 6.95 -6.33 -15.21
CA ALA A 67 7.77 -7.06 -16.17
C ALA A 67 7.07 -8.39 -16.56
N GLU A 68 7.36 -8.94 -17.74
CA GLU A 68 6.78 -10.20 -18.23
C GLU A 68 6.96 -11.38 -17.27
N ASN A 69 8.02 -11.36 -16.44
CA ASN A 69 8.31 -12.36 -15.42
C ASN A 69 7.62 -12.09 -14.08
N ALA A 70 6.78 -11.04 -13.96
CA ALA A 70 6.07 -10.75 -12.72
C ALA A 70 4.98 -11.80 -12.45
N ASP A 71 4.92 -12.24 -11.19
CA ASP A 71 3.97 -13.25 -10.73
C ASP A 71 3.39 -12.84 -9.38
N PHE A 72 2.08 -12.64 -9.35
CA PHE A 72 1.33 -12.15 -8.20
C PHE A 72 0.52 -13.29 -7.59
N PHE A 73 0.63 -13.52 -6.29
CA PHE A 73 -0.25 -14.45 -5.59
C PHE A 73 -0.37 -14.14 -4.11
N TYR A 74 -1.45 -14.64 -3.51
CA TYR A 74 -1.77 -14.45 -2.09
C TYR A 74 -2.03 -15.82 -1.45
N PRO A 75 -0.99 -16.50 -0.93
CA PRO A 75 -1.08 -17.87 -0.44
C PRO A 75 -1.63 -17.98 0.99
N GLU A 76 -1.89 -16.89 1.68
CA GLU A 76 -2.16 -16.84 3.13
C GLU A 76 -3.36 -17.69 3.54
N ALA A 77 -4.41 -17.77 2.69
CA ALA A 77 -5.56 -18.65 2.96
C ALA A 77 -5.15 -20.13 3.05
N GLN A 78 -4.15 -20.55 2.27
CA GLN A 78 -3.61 -21.92 2.30
C GLN A 78 -2.64 -22.13 3.48
N MET A 79 -2.06 -21.05 3.99
CA MET A 79 -1.12 -21.06 5.12
C MET A 79 -1.81 -20.88 6.48
N GLY A 80 -3.14 -20.65 6.50
CA GLY A 80 -3.88 -20.38 7.73
C GLY A 80 -3.57 -19.01 8.35
N PHE A 81 -3.12 -18.06 7.54
CA PHE A 81 -2.77 -16.70 7.93
C PHE A 81 -3.66 -15.69 7.18
N CYS A 82 -3.86 -14.50 7.71
CA CYS A 82 -4.56 -13.43 7.03
C CYS A 82 -4.12 -12.06 7.54
N GLY A 83 -3.67 -11.20 6.62
CA GLY A 83 -3.58 -9.75 6.85
C GLY A 83 -4.84 -9.07 6.31
N GLY A 84 -5.54 -8.29 7.15
CA GLY A 84 -6.86 -7.76 6.79
C GLY A 84 -6.86 -6.74 5.65
N LEU A 85 -5.73 -6.09 5.34
CA LEU A 85 -5.62 -5.12 4.24
C LEU A 85 -5.82 -5.74 2.85
N ILE A 86 -5.67 -7.07 2.71
CA ILE A 86 -5.95 -7.76 1.44
C ILE A 86 -7.41 -7.59 1.00
N ALA A 87 -8.35 -7.46 1.94
CA ALA A 87 -9.77 -7.27 1.63
C ALA A 87 -10.04 -6.02 0.76
N SER A 88 -9.14 -5.02 0.81
CA SER A 88 -9.21 -3.83 -0.03
C SER A 88 -9.04 -4.12 -1.52
N THR A 89 -8.58 -5.31 -1.90
CA THR A 89 -8.53 -5.79 -3.29
C THR A 89 -9.92 -5.81 -3.93
N ALA A 90 -10.96 -6.14 -3.17
CA ALA A 90 -12.34 -6.17 -3.66
C ALA A 90 -12.91 -4.79 -4.02
N ALA A 91 -12.28 -3.71 -3.56
CA ALA A 91 -12.62 -2.33 -3.95
C ALA A 91 -11.84 -1.85 -5.20
N ARG A 92 -10.87 -2.62 -5.68
CA ARG A 92 -9.92 -2.26 -6.74
C ARG A 92 -10.00 -3.16 -7.97
N LEU A 93 -10.46 -4.39 -7.79
CA LEU A 93 -10.66 -5.37 -8.86
C LEU A 93 -12.13 -5.81 -8.93
N PRO A 94 -12.60 -6.31 -10.08
CA PRO A 94 -13.91 -6.95 -10.18
C PRO A 94 -14.07 -8.04 -9.13
N HIS A 95 -15.22 -8.08 -8.45
CA HIS A 95 -15.43 -8.93 -7.27
C HIS A 95 -15.00 -10.40 -7.46
N LYS A 96 -15.37 -11.03 -8.57
CA LYS A 96 -15.03 -12.44 -8.82
C LYS A 96 -13.53 -12.65 -8.97
N ILE A 97 -12.83 -11.70 -9.59
CA ILE A 97 -11.37 -11.74 -9.76
C ILE A 97 -10.68 -11.54 -8.40
N ALA A 98 -11.14 -10.57 -7.61
CA ALA A 98 -10.62 -10.36 -6.27
C ALA A 98 -10.78 -11.61 -5.39
N MET A 99 -11.97 -12.25 -5.41
CA MET A 99 -12.23 -13.47 -4.65
C MET A 99 -11.40 -14.66 -5.16
N GLU A 100 -11.25 -14.84 -6.48
CA GLU A 100 -10.35 -15.85 -7.05
C GLU A 100 -8.94 -15.67 -6.49
N PHE A 101 -8.38 -14.48 -6.60
CA PHE A 101 -7.03 -14.17 -6.15
C PHE A 101 -6.84 -14.42 -4.65
N MET A 102 -7.75 -13.90 -3.82
CA MET A 102 -7.63 -13.95 -2.35
C MET A 102 -7.90 -15.34 -1.75
N LEU A 103 -8.86 -16.09 -2.30
CA LEU A 103 -9.31 -17.32 -1.67
C LEU A 103 -8.56 -18.55 -2.17
N THR A 104 -8.10 -18.55 -3.42
CA THR A 104 -7.51 -19.73 -4.03
C THR A 104 -5.99 -19.75 -3.96
N GLY A 105 -5.35 -18.61 -3.68
CA GLY A 105 -3.90 -18.46 -3.76
C GLY A 105 -3.35 -18.68 -5.18
N ARG A 106 -4.22 -18.58 -6.19
CA ARG A 106 -3.84 -18.79 -7.59
C ARG A 106 -2.86 -17.72 -8.05
N HIS A 107 -1.89 -18.14 -8.83
CA HIS A 107 -0.91 -17.26 -9.45
C HIS A 107 -1.55 -16.46 -10.59
N PHE A 108 -1.34 -15.15 -10.58
CA PHE A 108 -1.66 -14.24 -11.67
C PHE A 108 -0.33 -13.77 -12.28
N ASP A 109 0.01 -14.32 -13.45
CA ASP A 109 1.15 -13.83 -14.21
C ASP A 109 0.94 -12.38 -14.68
N ALA A 110 1.97 -11.76 -15.21
CA ALA A 110 1.93 -10.36 -15.65
C ALA A 110 0.79 -10.10 -16.65
N ARG A 111 0.55 -11.03 -17.58
CA ARG A 111 -0.52 -10.92 -18.58
C ARG A 111 -1.90 -10.95 -17.92
N ARG A 112 -2.15 -11.92 -17.05
CA ARG A 112 -3.41 -12.00 -16.31
C ARG A 112 -3.63 -10.77 -15.44
N ALA A 113 -2.59 -10.29 -14.77
CA ALA A 113 -2.65 -9.08 -13.96
C ALA A 113 -3.05 -7.85 -14.80
N TYR A 114 -2.55 -7.73 -16.02
CA TYR A 114 -2.94 -6.69 -16.96
C TYR A 114 -4.40 -6.84 -17.43
N GLU A 115 -4.80 -8.04 -17.84
CA GLU A 115 -6.16 -8.33 -18.33
C GLU A 115 -7.25 -7.99 -17.29
N VAL A 116 -6.96 -8.17 -16.01
CA VAL A 116 -7.93 -7.87 -14.93
C VAL A 116 -7.81 -6.47 -14.35
N GLY A 117 -6.88 -5.65 -14.85
CA GLY A 117 -6.68 -4.28 -14.38
C GLY A 117 -5.88 -4.16 -13.07
N MET A 118 -5.12 -5.18 -12.69
CA MET A 118 -4.23 -5.15 -11.54
C MET A 118 -2.98 -4.31 -11.81
N VAL A 119 -2.50 -4.29 -13.06
CA VAL A 119 -1.39 -3.47 -13.53
C VAL A 119 -1.77 -2.68 -14.79
N ASN A 120 -1.09 -1.55 -15.02
CA ASN A 120 -1.37 -0.65 -16.14
C ASN A 120 -0.69 -1.06 -17.45
N GLU A 121 0.47 -1.71 -17.35
CA GLU A 121 1.29 -2.08 -18.51
C GLU A 121 2.15 -3.29 -18.18
N VAL A 122 2.42 -4.12 -19.19
CA VAL A 122 3.40 -5.22 -19.13
C VAL A 122 4.53 -4.91 -20.11
N VAL A 123 5.76 -5.06 -19.65
CA VAL A 123 6.96 -4.77 -20.43
C VAL A 123 7.96 -5.92 -20.35
N PRO A 124 8.91 -6.05 -21.30
CA PRO A 124 9.98 -7.04 -21.21
C PRO A 124 10.73 -6.96 -19.89
N GLU A 125 11.25 -8.11 -19.44
CA GLU A 125 12.03 -8.21 -18.20
C GLU A 125 13.16 -7.18 -18.16
N GLY A 126 13.34 -6.53 -17.02
CA GLY A 126 14.34 -5.47 -16.82
C GLY A 126 13.89 -4.06 -17.26
N GLN A 127 12.77 -3.91 -17.97
CA GLN A 127 12.30 -2.60 -18.48
C GLN A 127 11.23 -1.94 -17.59
N GLN A 128 10.76 -2.59 -16.52
CA GLN A 128 9.68 -2.11 -15.66
C GLN A 128 9.97 -0.75 -15.00
N VAL A 129 11.22 -0.51 -14.62
CA VAL A 129 11.62 0.77 -14.02
C VAL A 129 11.63 1.89 -15.06
N GLU A 130 12.16 1.63 -16.26
CA GLU A 130 12.15 2.62 -17.33
C GLU A 130 10.73 2.98 -17.74
N ALA A 131 9.84 2.00 -17.87
CA ALA A 131 8.43 2.22 -18.17
C ALA A 131 7.74 3.03 -17.06
N ALA A 132 7.95 2.69 -15.79
CA ALA A 132 7.45 3.48 -14.67
C ALA A 132 7.97 4.93 -14.70
N MET A 133 9.21 5.14 -15.09
CA MET A 133 9.80 6.48 -15.26
C MET A 133 9.18 7.27 -16.43
N LYS A 134 8.65 6.60 -17.48
CA LYS A 134 7.87 7.28 -18.54
C LYS A 134 6.56 7.86 -17.97
N TYR A 135 5.81 7.06 -17.19
CA TYR A 135 4.63 7.55 -16.46
C TYR A 135 4.98 8.67 -15.49
N ALA A 136 6.10 8.50 -14.78
CA ALA A 136 6.61 9.51 -13.88
C ALA A 136 6.84 10.86 -14.57
N ARG A 137 7.44 10.87 -15.76
CA ARG A 137 7.65 12.09 -16.56
C ARG A 137 6.33 12.73 -17.00
N ILE A 138 5.35 11.95 -17.42
CA ILE A 138 4.00 12.45 -17.77
C ILE A 138 3.40 13.20 -16.57
N LEU A 139 3.44 12.58 -15.40
CA LEU A 139 2.89 13.16 -14.17
C LEU A 139 3.66 14.40 -13.68
N THR A 140 4.97 14.51 -13.94
CA THR A 140 5.73 15.71 -13.59
C THR A 140 5.41 16.91 -14.49
N ASN A 141 4.91 16.66 -15.68
CA ASN A 141 4.44 17.71 -16.60
C ASN A 141 2.99 18.14 -16.32
N SER A 142 2.32 17.50 -15.37
CA SER A 142 0.95 17.83 -14.96
C SER A 142 0.95 18.81 -13.78
N ALA A 143 -0.14 19.56 -13.59
CA ALA A 143 -0.28 20.50 -12.48
C ALA A 143 -0.29 19.75 -11.12
N PRO A 144 0.71 19.96 -10.25
CA PRO A 144 0.90 19.11 -9.07
C PRO A 144 -0.25 19.20 -8.06
N LEU A 145 -0.86 20.38 -7.91
CA LEU A 145 -2.01 20.56 -7.02
C LEU A 145 -3.24 19.77 -7.52
N VAL A 146 -3.45 19.71 -8.83
CA VAL A 146 -4.58 18.97 -9.44
C VAL A 146 -4.36 17.46 -9.26
N VAL A 147 -3.15 16.96 -9.55
CA VAL A 147 -2.81 15.54 -9.36
C VAL A 147 -2.99 15.13 -7.90
N GLY A 148 -2.49 15.95 -6.97
CA GLY A 148 -2.65 15.66 -5.53
C GLY A 148 -4.10 15.71 -5.07
N MET A 149 -4.90 16.67 -5.58
CA MET A 149 -6.33 16.78 -5.28
C MET A 149 -7.10 15.54 -5.78
N ILE A 150 -6.89 15.14 -7.03
CA ILE A 150 -7.55 13.95 -7.61
C ILE A 150 -7.23 12.71 -6.76
N LYS A 151 -5.96 12.50 -6.43
CA LYS A 151 -5.53 11.37 -5.60
C LYS A 151 -6.24 11.38 -4.25
N ARG A 152 -6.28 12.52 -3.55
CA ARG A 152 -6.98 12.64 -2.26
C ARG A 152 -8.47 12.37 -2.39
N PHE A 153 -9.16 12.95 -3.37
CA PHE A 153 -10.60 12.76 -3.55
C PHE A 153 -10.95 11.30 -3.82
N VAL A 154 -10.18 10.64 -4.69
CA VAL A 154 -10.39 9.20 -4.95
C VAL A 154 -10.17 8.39 -3.69
N ARG A 155 -9.04 8.59 -3.00
CA ARG A 155 -8.70 7.87 -1.77
C ARG A 155 -9.71 8.11 -0.65
N ASP A 156 -10.10 9.37 -0.43
CA ASP A 156 -10.84 9.75 0.78
C ASP A 156 -12.36 9.66 0.60
N SER A 157 -12.88 9.79 -0.63
CA SER A 157 -14.30 9.93 -0.89
C SER A 157 -14.90 8.94 -1.89
N VAL A 158 -14.09 8.28 -2.72
CA VAL A 158 -14.59 7.39 -3.79
C VAL A 158 -14.29 5.93 -3.50
N THR A 159 -13.04 5.61 -3.14
CA THR A 159 -12.64 4.21 -2.91
C THR A 159 -13.22 3.70 -1.59
N PRO A 160 -14.06 2.64 -1.61
CA PRO A 160 -14.52 1.99 -0.39
C PRO A 160 -13.34 1.48 0.45
N LYS A 161 -13.44 1.67 1.78
CA LYS A 161 -12.41 1.23 2.73
C LYS A 161 -12.90 0.01 3.50
N GLY A 162 -12.06 -1.02 3.55
CA GLY A 162 -12.30 -2.20 4.36
C GLY A 162 -12.09 -1.94 5.86
N PRO A 163 -12.55 -2.85 6.73
CA PRO A 163 -12.42 -2.70 8.19
C PRO A 163 -10.98 -2.51 8.66
N SER A 164 -10.02 -3.27 8.12
CA SER A 164 -8.61 -3.14 8.48
C SER A 164 -8.01 -1.81 8.02
N GLU A 165 -8.41 -1.31 6.86
CA GLU A 165 -7.98 0.01 6.38
C GLU A 165 -8.53 1.13 7.30
N LEU A 166 -9.81 1.06 7.69
CA LEU A 166 -10.40 2.00 8.65
C LEU A 166 -9.73 1.93 10.03
N HIS A 167 -9.43 0.71 10.51
CA HIS A 167 -8.71 0.51 11.76
C HIS A 167 -7.30 1.13 11.70
N ALA A 168 -6.56 0.90 10.62
CA ALA A 168 -5.23 1.44 10.44
C ALA A 168 -5.24 2.99 10.39
N LEU A 169 -6.22 3.59 9.72
CA LEU A 169 -6.40 5.04 9.69
C LEU A 169 -6.66 5.60 11.10
N ALA A 170 -7.58 4.98 11.87
CA ALA A 170 -7.86 5.39 13.25
C ALA A 170 -6.63 5.23 14.14
N ARG A 171 -5.90 4.12 14.01
CA ARG A 171 -4.68 3.84 14.78
C ARG A 171 -3.59 4.88 14.48
N ARG A 172 -3.43 5.29 13.23
CA ARG A 172 -2.47 6.35 12.85
C ARG A 172 -2.77 7.65 13.58
N GLU A 173 -4.02 8.10 13.61
CA GLU A 173 -4.42 9.32 14.33
C GLU A 173 -4.15 9.20 15.84
N LEU A 174 -4.47 8.05 16.45
CA LEU A 174 -4.19 7.79 17.86
C LEU A 174 -2.69 7.79 18.18
N LEU A 175 -1.85 7.25 17.30
CA LEU A 175 -0.41 7.24 17.48
C LEU A 175 0.17 8.66 17.38
N ALA A 176 -0.35 9.51 16.48
CA ALA A 176 0.04 10.90 16.39
C ALA A 176 -0.23 11.63 17.72
N ILE A 177 -1.41 11.42 18.33
CA ILE A 177 -1.74 11.99 19.65
C ILE A 177 -0.80 11.45 20.73
N ARG A 178 -0.56 10.13 20.77
CA ARG A 178 0.31 9.50 21.76
C ARG A 178 1.77 9.95 21.71
N SER A 179 2.24 10.39 20.55
CA SER A 179 3.60 10.93 20.36
C SER A 179 3.69 12.43 20.58
N SER A 180 2.58 13.13 20.80
CA SER A 180 2.52 14.59 20.94
C SER A 180 3.20 15.08 22.21
N ASP A 181 3.61 16.35 22.19
CA ASP A 181 4.13 17.02 23.39
C ASP A 181 3.02 17.31 24.40
N ASP A 182 1.79 17.52 23.93
CA ASP A 182 0.62 17.69 24.79
C ASP A 182 0.32 16.42 25.62
N GLN A 183 0.51 15.24 25.07
CA GLN A 183 0.33 13.98 25.81
C GLN A 183 1.39 13.85 26.93
N LYS A 184 2.62 14.22 26.65
CA LYS A 184 3.70 14.24 27.66
C LYS A 184 3.41 15.26 28.74
N GLU A 185 3.03 16.48 28.35
CA GLU A 185 2.66 17.58 29.27
C GLU A 185 1.49 17.18 30.16
N GLY A 186 0.43 16.58 29.60
CA GLY A 186 -0.71 16.10 30.39
C GLY A 186 -0.30 15.11 31.49
N GLY A 187 0.60 14.16 31.16
CA GLY A 187 1.16 13.24 32.14
C GLY A 187 2.01 13.90 33.22
N VAL A 188 2.80 14.91 32.88
CA VAL A 188 3.60 15.68 33.85
C VAL A 188 2.69 16.53 34.75
N ALA A 189 1.80 17.31 34.15
CA ALA A 189 0.89 18.19 34.90
C ALA A 189 0.00 17.42 35.90
N PHE A 190 -0.47 16.21 35.49
CA PHE A 190 -1.23 15.35 36.39
C PHE A 190 -0.44 14.93 37.62
N ARG A 191 0.84 14.50 37.43
CA ARG A 191 1.71 14.09 38.56
C ARG A 191 2.03 15.27 39.49
N GLU A 192 2.22 16.46 38.91
CA GLU A 192 2.54 17.68 39.63
C GLU A 192 1.32 18.41 40.20
N LYS A 193 0.12 17.89 39.96
CA LYS A 193 -1.16 18.48 40.39
C LYS A 193 -1.35 19.96 39.96
N ARG A 194 -0.86 20.30 38.79
CA ARG A 194 -1.01 21.63 38.17
C ARG A 194 -1.87 21.56 36.91
N LYS A 195 -2.29 22.73 36.44
CA LYS A 195 -2.95 22.83 35.13
C LYS A 195 -1.92 22.54 34.01
N PRO A 196 -2.28 21.73 32.99
CA PRO A 196 -1.44 21.52 31.82
C PRO A 196 -1.37 22.77 30.94
N ASN A 197 -0.28 22.94 30.21
CA ASN A 197 -0.08 23.97 29.20
C ASN A 197 0.03 23.31 27.81
N PHE A 198 -1.12 23.05 27.19
CA PHE A 198 -1.18 22.44 25.87
C PHE A 198 -0.84 23.43 24.77
N THR A 199 -0.09 22.96 23.76
CA THR A 199 0.40 23.78 22.64
C THR A 199 -0.17 23.31 21.30
N GLY A 200 -0.79 22.16 21.25
CA GLY A 200 -1.33 21.55 20.02
C GLY A 200 -0.26 20.85 19.15
N ASN A 201 0.89 20.50 19.73
CA ASN A 201 2.01 19.86 19.04
C ASN A 201 2.29 18.45 19.57
#